data_1a2cfd4faf62eb0d1dc25be55ec281f4
#
_entry.id   1a2cfd4faf62eb0d1dc25be55ec281f4
#
_cell.length_a   1.000
_cell.length_b   1.000
_cell.length_c   1.000
_cell.angle_alpha   90.00
_cell.angle_beta   90.00
_cell.angle_gamma   90.00
#
_symmetry.space_group_name_H-M   'P 1'
#
loop_
_entity.id
_entity.type
_entity.pdbx_description
1 polymer ?
#
loop_
_entity_poly.entity_id
_entity_poly.type
_entity_poly.pdbx_seq_one_letter_code
_entity_poly.pdbx_strand_id
1 'polypeptide(L)'
;MPQLSPKLTENLALLNEMFGSSADFYSKEVELYHCRGALVLFDGMASLESLWELLLDAVSRRTPALDETPGGSAVFDLLLHHSGLPAESSPVETLDDLTRRLTAGMAVLLLDGCAQGIAFSVQSLKFRSVEEPAGEGNLRGSREGFADLLRVNLSLLRRLIR
;
A
#
# COMPACT_ATOMS: atom_id res chain seq x y z
N MET A 1 17.92 -8.82 8.21
CA MET A 1 16.96 -7.93 7.51
C MET A 1 16.52 -6.89 8.52
N PRO A 2 16.59 -5.60 8.22
CA PRO A 2 16.22 -4.57 9.18
C PRO A 2 14.72 -4.64 9.47
N GLN A 3 14.37 -4.64 10.76
CA GLN A 3 12.99 -4.48 11.21
C GLN A 3 12.54 -3.04 10.96
N LEU A 4 11.22 -2.83 10.88
CA LEU A 4 10.65 -1.50 10.83
C LEU A 4 10.92 -0.76 12.14
N SER A 5 11.24 0.54 12.05
CA SER A 5 11.41 1.39 13.22
C SER A 5 10.04 1.76 13.81
N PRO A 6 9.92 1.88 15.14
CA PRO A 6 8.72 2.48 15.74
C PRO A 6 8.56 3.96 15.40
N LYS A 7 9.61 4.62 14.91
CA LYS A 7 9.53 6.02 14.47
C LYS A 7 9.13 6.08 12.99
N LEU A 8 7.96 6.62 12.73
CA LEU A 8 7.42 6.77 11.38
C LEU A 8 8.39 7.50 10.45
N THR A 9 9.03 8.57 10.94
CA THR A 9 9.96 9.39 10.15
C THR A 9 11.17 8.63 9.63
N GLU A 10 11.69 7.66 10.39
CA GLU A 10 12.82 6.83 9.99
C GLU A 10 12.43 5.89 8.84
N ASN A 11 11.26 5.25 8.95
CA ASN A 11 10.73 4.39 7.89
C ASN A 11 10.43 5.17 6.60
N LEU A 12 9.83 6.37 6.72
CA LEU A 12 9.56 7.22 5.57
C LEU A 12 10.84 7.73 4.90
N ALA A 13 11.88 8.05 5.67
CA ALA A 13 13.18 8.45 5.12
C ALA A 13 13.80 7.33 4.28
N LEU A 14 13.79 6.09 4.78
CA LEU A 14 14.29 4.93 4.04
C LEU A 14 13.47 4.67 2.76
N LEU A 15 12.15 4.75 2.84
CA LEU A 15 11.30 4.55 1.67
C LEU A 15 11.50 5.65 0.62
N ASN A 16 11.69 6.90 1.04
CA ASN A 16 11.99 8.00 0.14
C ASN A 16 13.39 7.87 -0.49
N GLU A 17 14.38 7.34 0.23
CA GLU A 17 15.68 7.03 -0.34
C GLU A 17 15.59 5.94 -1.42
N MET A 18 14.78 4.91 -1.17
CA MET A 18 14.63 3.78 -2.09
C MET A 18 13.73 4.10 -3.30
N PHE A 19 12.65 4.84 -3.09
CA PHE A 19 11.58 5.02 -4.08
C PHE A 19 11.22 6.46 -4.40
N GLY A 20 11.76 7.45 -3.70
CA GLY A 20 11.37 8.86 -3.83
C GLY A 20 11.63 9.47 -5.21
N SER A 21 12.52 8.87 -6.01
CA SER A 21 12.74 9.25 -7.41
C SER A 21 11.71 8.62 -8.38
N SER A 22 10.88 7.71 -7.92
CA SER A 22 9.88 7.02 -8.73
C SER A 22 8.59 7.84 -8.81
N ALA A 23 8.15 8.17 -10.01
CA ALA A 23 6.99 9.03 -10.23
C ALA A 23 5.65 8.41 -9.77
N ASP A 24 5.62 7.10 -9.56
CA ASP A 24 4.46 6.34 -9.13
C ASP A 24 4.49 5.96 -7.64
N PHE A 25 5.58 6.29 -6.93
CA PHE A 25 5.62 6.11 -5.48
C PHE A 25 4.77 7.18 -4.80
N TYR A 26 3.79 6.74 -4.02
CA TYR A 26 2.89 7.61 -3.29
C TYR A 26 3.08 7.40 -1.79
N SER A 27 3.31 8.48 -1.09
CA SER A 27 3.40 8.53 0.36
C SER A 27 2.58 9.71 0.89
N LYS A 28 1.64 9.45 1.78
CA LYS A 28 0.79 10.48 2.38
C LYS A 28 0.67 10.28 3.88
N GLU A 29 1.01 11.31 4.65
CA GLU A 29 0.73 11.32 6.07
C GLU A 29 -0.78 11.38 6.32
N VAL A 30 -1.23 10.60 7.30
CA VAL A 30 -2.62 10.48 7.73
C VAL A 30 -2.68 10.50 9.25
N GLU A 31 -3.82 10.89 9.78
CA GLU A 31 -4.11 10.81 11.22
C GLU A 31 -5.30 9.88 11.42
N LEU A 32 -5.12 8.84 12.23
CA LEU A 32 -6.13 7.85 12.55
C LEU A 32 -6.22 7.71 14.08
N TYR A 33 -7.39 7.98 14.64
CA TYR A 33 -7.61 7.94 16.10
C TYR A 33 -6.57 8.77 16.90
N HIS A 34 -6.24 9.97 16.41
CA HIS A 34 -5.20 10.86 16.98
C HIS A 34 -3.77 10.27 16.93
N CYS A 35 -3.56 9.17 16.23
CA CYS A 35 -2.24 8.62 15.97
C CYS A 35 -1.76 9.05 14.57
N ARG A 36 -0.54 9.57 14.49
CA ARG A 36 0.10 9.88 13.20
C ARG A 36 0.46 8.59 12.47
N GLY A 37 0.19 8.55 11.20
CA GLY A 37 0.57 7.45 10.33
C GLY A 37 0.95 7.93 8.95
N ALA A 38 1.36 7.00 8.10
CA ALA A 38 1.56 7.25 6.68
C ALA A 38 1.06 6.08 5.84
N LEU A 39 0.39 6.42 4.78
CA LEU A 39 -0.05 5.49 3.76
C LEU A 39 0.94 5.51 2.62
N VAL A 40 1.48 4.34 2.28
CA VAL A 40 2.45 4.17 1.19
C VAL A 40 1.97 3.13 0.20
N LEU A 41 2.11 3.41 -1.08
CA LEU A 41 1.70 2.53 -2.18
C LEU A 41 2.35 2.95 -3.50
N PHE A 42 2.22 2.13 -4.53
CA PHE A 42 2.51 2.52 -5.91
C PHE A 42 1.20 2.86 -6.64
N ASP A 43 1.12 4.10 -7.15
CA ASP A 43 -0.02 4.59 -7.93
C ASP A 43 -0.19 3.75 -9.21
N GLY A 44 -1.43 3.34 -9.49
CA GLY A 44 -1.75 2.44 -10.59
C GLY A 44 -1.64 0.95 -10.26
N MET A 45 -1.03 0.55 -9.14
CA MET A 45 -1.01 -0.84 -8.68
C MET A 45 -2.03 -1.09 -7.56
N ALA A 46 -2.21 -0.13 -6.66
CA ALA A 46 -3.22 -0.15 -5.61
C ALA A 46 -4.36 0.84 -5.92
N SER A 47 -5.58 0.53 -5.49
CA SER A 47 -6.73 1.43 -5.61
C SER A 47 -6.79 2.35 -4.40
N LEU A 48 -6.44 3.63 -4.61
CA LEU A 48 -6.58 4.68 -3.60
C LEU A 48 -8.04 4.85 -3.14
N GLU A 49 -8.98 4.76 -4.08
CA GLU A 49 -10.42 4.91 -3.80
C GLU A 49 -10.90 3.80 -2.85
N SER A 50 -10.63 2.55 -3.19
CA SER A 50 -10.99 1.41 -2.33
C SER A 50 -10.33 1.49 -0.96
N LEU A 51 -9.09 1.96 -0.89
CA LEU A 51 -8.36 2.12 0.36
C LEU A 51 -8.97 3.22 1.25
N TRP A 52 -9.32 4.36 0.67
CA TRP A 52 -9.97 5.44 1.41
C TRP A 52 -11.34 5.04 1.94
N GLU A 53 -12.16 4.34 1.15
CA GLU A 53 -13.43 3.80 1.59
C GLU A 53 -13.26 2.87 2.80
N LEU A 54 -12.26 1.97 2.75
CA LEU A 54 -11.94 1.06 3.85
C LEU A 54 -11.52 1.80 5.12
N LEU A 55 -10.61 2.77 5.00
CA LEU A 55 -10.12 3.54 6.15
C LEU A 55 -11.19 4.46 6.73
N LEU A 56 -12.01 5.11 5.90
CA LEU A 56 -13.10 5.96 6.35
C LEU A 56 -14.18 5.13 7.07
N ASP A 57 -14.50 3.93 6.59
CA ASP A 57 -15.45 3.04 7.25
C ASP A 57 -14.91 2.60 8.63
N ALA A 58 -13.64 2.26 8.72
CA ALA A 58 -13.00 1.89 9.99
C ALA A 58 -13.02 3.05 11.00
N VAL A 59 -12.71 4.26 10.57
CA VAL A 59 -12.68 5.46 11.44
C VAL A 59 -14.09 5.93 11.80
N SER A 60 -15.09 5.78 10.92
CA SER A 60 -16.46 6.21 11.16
C SER A 60 -17.23 5.26 12.09
N ARG A 61 -16.87 3.99 12.14
CA ARG A 61 -17.44 3.06 13.11
C ARG A 61 -16.91 3.42 14.49
N ARG A 62 -17.80 3.87 15.39
CA ARG A 62 -17.47 4.14 16.79
C ARG A 62 -16.85 2.87 17.40
N THR A 63 -15.54 2.89 17.55
CA THR A 63 -14.82 1.81 18.23
C THR A 63 -14.94 2.02 19.73
N PRO A 64 -15.31 0.99 20.50
CA PRO A 64 -15.37 1.12 21.95
C PRO A 64 -13.94 1.27 22.50
N ALA A 65 -13.76 2.28 23.37
CA ALA A 65 -12.68 2.42 24.35
C ALA A 65 -11.24 2.37 23.79
N LEU A 66 -10.91 3.29 22.87
CA LEU A 66 -9.55 3.78 22.81
C LEU A 66 -9.41 4.92 23.85
N ASP A 67 -8.30 4.94 24.57
CA ASP A 67 -7.90 6.08 25.37
C ASP A 67 -7.92 7.36 24.52
N GLU A 68 -8.02 8.53 25.14
CA GLU A 68 -8.11 9.82 24.43
C GLU A 68 -6.96 10.04 23.43
N THR A 69 -5.82 9.35 23.61
CA THR A 69 -4.66 9.36 22.69
C THR A 69 -4.03 7.96 22.63
N PRO A 70 -4.56 7.05 21.82
CA PRO A 70 -4.01 5.70 21.69
C PRO A 70 -2.62 5.75 21.04
N GLY A 71 -1.68 4.98 21.57
CA GLY A 71 -0.38 4.77 20.92
C GLY A 71 -0.52 3.98 19.60
N GLY A 72 0.48 4.09 18.71
CA GLY A 72 0.47 3.43 17.41
C GLY A 72 0.21 1.93 17.44
N SER A 73 0.75 1.23 18.46
CA SER A 73 0.50 -0.21 18.64
C SER A 73 -0.97 -0.52 18.96
N ALA A 74 -1.65 0.33 19.73
CA ALA A 74 -3.07 0.12 20.05
C ALA A 74 -3.95 0.35 18.81
N VAL A 75 -3.62 1.37 17.99
CA VAL A 75 -4.30 1.62 16.72
C VAL A 75 -4.02 0.48 15.72
N PHE A 76 -2.79 -0.03 15.70
CA PHE A 76 -2.43 -1.19 14.88
C PHE A 76 -3.28 -2.41 15.22
N ASP A 77 -3.36 -2.79 16.50
CA ASP A 77 -4.14 -3.94 16.95
C ASP A 77 -5.63 -3.77 16.65
N LEU A 78 -6.14 -2.56 16.84
CA LEU A 78 -7.51 -2.23 16.51
C LEU A 78 -7.80 -2.44 15.02
N LEU A 79 -6.98 -1.87 14.15
CA LEU A 79 -7.19 -1.95 12.70
C LEU A 79 -6.99 -3.38 12.17
N LEU A 80 -6.04 -4.11 12.70
CA LEU A 80 -5.74 -5.46 12.21
C LEU A 80 -6.76 -6.51 12.68
N HIS A 81 -7.21 -6.41 13.94
CA HIS A 81 -7.97 -7.49 14.58
C HIS A 81 -9.44 -7.13 14.89
N HIS A 82 -9.76 -5.85 15.02
CA HIS A 82 -11.05 -5.42 15.57
C HIS A 82 -11.86 -4.46 14.69
N SER A 83 -11.30 -4.03 13.55
CA SER A 83 -11.96 -3.03 12.70
C SER A 83 -13.07 -3.60 11.82
N GLY A 84 -13.15 -4.91 11.62
CA GLY A 84 -14.08 -5.53 10.67
C GLY A 84 -13.83 -5.06 9.23
N LEU A 85 -12.60 -4.66 8.90
CA LEU A 85 -12.22 -4.25 7.56
C LEU A 85 -12.50 -5.39 6.56
N PRO A 86 -13.24 -5.12 5.47
CA PRO A 86 -13.59 -6.14 4.49
C PRO A 86 -12.43 -6.55 3.58
N ALA A 87 -11.26 -5.90 3.68
CA ALA A 87 -10.07 -6.24 2.92
C ALA A 87 -9.19 -7.23 3.69
N GLU A 88 -8.54 -8.14 2.97
CA GLU A 88 -7.45 -8.91 3.54
C GLU A 88 -6.35 -7.95 4.01
N SER A 89 -6.10 -7.95 5.31
CA SER A 89 -5.04 -7.20 5.95
C SER A 89 -4.05 -8.16 6.62
N SER A 90 -2.79 -7.78 6.62
CA SER A 90 -1.73 -8.59 7.22
C SER A 90 -0.61 -7.72 7.77
N PRO A 91 0.05 -8.15 8.88
CA PRO A 91 1.13 -7.39 9.47
C PRO A 91 2.37 -7.41 8.56
N VAL A 92 3.16 -6.34 8.66
CA VAL A 92 4.45 -6.15 8.00
C VAL A 92 5.47 -5.80 9.06
N GLU A 93 6.55 -6.56 9.18
CA GLU A 93 7.53 -6.41 10.27
C GLU A 93 8.89 -5.91 9.78
N THR A 94 9.24 -6.20 8.55
CA THR A 94 10.55 -5.89 7.99
C THR A 94 10.46 -4.98 6.77
N LEU A 95 11.53 -4.23 6.51
CA LEU A 95 11.62 -3.37 5.33
C LEU A 95 11.54 -4.19 4.03
N ASP A 96 12.11 -5.39 3.99
CA ASP A 96 12.04 -6.27 2.83
C ASP A 96 10.60 -6.75 2.56
N ASP A 97 9.87 -7.15 3.62
CA ASP A 97 8.48 -7.56 3.48
C ASP A 97 7.61 -6.38 3.03
N LEU A 98 7.87 -5.19 3.56
CA LEU A 98 7.22 -3.96 3.14
C LEU A 98 7.47 -3.69 1.65
N THR A 99 8.72 -3.71 1.21
CA THR A 99 9.10 -3.49 -0.19
C THR A 99 8.45 -4.52 -1.11
N ARG A 100 8.50 -5.79 -0.74
CA ARG A 100 7.87 -6.88 -1.50
C ARG A 100 6.37 -6.69 -1.65
N ARG A 101 5.66 -6.25 -0.60
CA ARG A 101 4.22 -6.01 -0.65
C ARG A 101 3.86 -4.79 -1.48
N LEU A 102 4.61 -3.70 -1.36
CA LEU A 102 4.43 -2.52 -2.20
C LEU A 102 4.60 -2.88 -3.69
N THR A 103 5.67 -3.61 -4.04
CA THR A 103 5.91 -4.05 -5.42
C THR A 103 4.93 -5.13 -5.90
N ALA A 104 4.21 -5.78 -4.98
CA ALA A 104 3.08 -6.66 -5.30
C ALA A 104 1.77 -5.91 -5.53
N GLY A 105 1.75 -4.58 -5.37
CA GLY A 105 0.55 -3.75 -5.56
C GLY A 105 -0.34 -3.63 -4.32
N MET A 106 0.18 -3.94 -3.15
CA MET A 106 -0.52 -3.70 -1.89
C MET A 106 -0.26 -2.27 -1.41
N ALA A 107 -1.18 -1.72 -0.63
CA ALA A 107 -0.95 -0.51 0.13
C ALA A 107 -0.52 -0.86 1.54
N VAL A 108 0.39 -0.07 2.13
CA VAL A 108 0.85 -0.29 3.51
C VAL A 108 0.60 0.96 4.34
N LEU A 109 0.00 0.78 5.51
CA LEU A 109 -0.15 1.79 6.55
C LEU A 109 0.95 1.60 7.60
N LEU A 110 1.71 2.64 7.85
CA LEU A 110 2.69 2.74 8.92
C LEU A 110 2.14 3.69 9.99
N LEU A 111 2.32 3.35 11.27
CA LEU A 111 1.85 4.15 12.40
C LEU A 111 3.03 4.57 13.27
N ASP A 112 3.01 5.81 13.75
CA ASP A 112 4.04 6.31 14.66
C ASP A 112 3.89 5.61 16.03
N GLY A 113 4.99 5.17 16.59
CA GLY A 113 5.00 4.37 17.80
C GLY A 113 4.74 2.88 17.61
N CYS A 114 4.66 2.38 16.36
CA CYS A 114 4.52 0.95 16.06
C CYS A 114 5.66 0.46 15.15
N ALA A 115 6.33 -0.63 15.55
CA ALA A 115 7.38 -1.25 14.75
C ALA A 115 6.85 -2.23 13.68
N GLN A 116 5.57 -2.16 13.39
CA GLN A 116 4.89 -2.98 12.38
C GLN A 116 4.02 -2.08 11.50
N GLY A 117 3.86 -2.47 10.24
CA GLY A 117 2.90 -1.88 9.32
C GLY A 117 1.73 -2.82 9.05
N ILE A 118 0.66 -2.31 8.45
CA ILE A 118 -0.49 -3.09 7.97
C ILE A 118 -0.52 -3.01 6.45
N ALA A 119 -0.39 -4.16 5.79
CA ALA A 119 -0.59 -4.26 4.35
C ALA A 119 -2.05 -4.58 4.04
N PHE A 120 -2.61 -3.86 3.07
CA PHE A 120 -3.97 -4.04 2.57
C PHE A 120 -3.95 -4.55 1.14
N SER A 121 -4.70 -5.63 0.89
CA SER A 121 -4.88 -6.19 -0.45
C SER A 121 -5.95 -5.38 -1.20
N VAL A 122 -5.58 -4.20 -1.69
CA VAL A 122 -6.43 -3.27 -2.45
C VAL A 122 -5.95 -3.11 -3.89
N GLN A 123 -5.56 -4.21 -4.50
CA GLN A 123 -5.05 -4.20 -5.87
C GLN A 123 -6.10 -3.64 -6.83
N SER A 124 -5.69 -2.70 -7.66
CA SER A 124 -6.55 -2.17 -8.72
C SER A 124 -6.62 -3.17 -9.86
N LEU A 125 -7.63 -4.03 -9.83
CA LEU A 125 -7.93 -4.97 -10.93
C LEU A 125 -8.69 -4.32 -12.08
N LYS A 126 -8.98 -3.03 -12.03
CA LYS A 126 -9.62 -2.27 -13.11
C LYS A 126 -8.62 -1.88 -14.21
N PHE A 127 -7.80 -2.81 -14.65
CA PHE A 127 -7.12 -2.61 -15.92
C PHE A 127 -8.06 -3.07 -17.04
N ARG A 128 -8.35 -2.18 -18.00
CA ARG A 128 -8.70 -2.64 -19.33
C ARG A 128 -7.66 -3.69 -19.68
N SER A 129 -8.14 -4.85 -20.16
CA SER A 129 -7.28 -5.92 -20.64
C SER A 129 -6.14 -5.29 -21.43
N VAL A 130 -4.90 -5.60 -21.03
CA VAL A 130 -3.74 -5.36 -21.87
C VAL A 130 -4.01 -6.20 -23.11
N GLU A 131 -4.43 -5.56 -24.19
CA GLU A 131 -4.77 -6.26 -25.45
C GLU A 131 -3.49 -6.57 -26.20
N GLU A 132 -3.49 -7.67 -26.91
CA GLU A 132 -2.42 -8.04 -27.83
C GLU A 132 -2.26 -6.91 -28.87
N PRO A 133 -1.06 -6.38 -29.11
CA PRO A 133 -0.85 -5.36 -30.11
C PRO A 133 -1.36 -5.86 -31.47
N ALA A 134 -2.28 -5.14 -32.08
CA ALA A 134 -2.92 -5.54 -33.33
C ALA A 134 -1.95 -5.66 -34.54
N GLY A 135 -0.70 -5.17 -34.38
CA GLY A 135 0.32 -5.15 -35.41
C GLY A 135 1.49 -6.12 -35.24
N GLU A 136 1.72 -6.66 -34.03
CA GLU A 136 2.86 -7.52 -33.75
C GLU A 136 2.45 -8.68 -32.82
N GLY A 137 1.80 -9.67 -33.39
CA GLY A 137 1.47 -10.91 -32.66
C GLY A 137 2.72 -11.75 -32.39
N ASN A 138 3.15 -11.82 -31.15
CA ASN A 138 4.21 -12.72 -30.73
C ASN A 138 3.72 -14.15 -30.74
N LEU A 139 4.35 -15.01 -31.57
CA LEU A 139 4.06 -16.44 -31.64
C LEU A 139 4.51 -17.20 -30.37
N ARG A 140 5.45 -16.67 -29.60
CA ARG A 140 5.92 -17.18 -28.29
C ARG A 140 6.35 -16.03 -27.39
N GLY A 141 5.73 -15.88 -26.22
CA GLY A 141 6.08 -14.87 -25.21
C GLY A 141 4.86 -14.21 -24.59
N SER A 142 5.12 -13.16 -23.79
CA SER A 142 4.05 -12.33 -23.22
C SER A 142 3.28 -11.63 -24.33
N ARG A 143 1.96 -11.76 -24.30
CA ARG A 143 1.05 -11.05 -25.23
C ARG A 143 0.60 -9.71 -24.69
N GLU A 144 1.26 -9.23 -23.66
CA GLU A 144 0.97 -7.96 -23.03
C GLU A 144 1.77 -6.83 -23.70
N GLY A 145 1.09 -5.89 -24.33
CA GLY A 145 1.68 -4.69 -24.94
C GLY A 145 1.48 -3.45 -24.07
N PHE A 146 2.26 -2.40 -24.31
CA PHE A 146 2.05 -1.11 -23.67
C PHE A 146 0.73 -0.47 -24.14
N ALA A 147 0.01 0.13 -23.18
CA ALA A 147 -1.18 0.92 -23.44
C ALA A 147 -0.82 2.41 -23.61
N ASP A 148 -1.77 3.22 -24.09
CA ASP A 148 -1.57 4.68 -24.27
C ASP A 148 -1.37 5.41 -22.92
N LEU A 149 -1.84 4.83 -21.82
CA LEU A 149 -1.73 5.42 -20.49
C LEU A 149 -0.42 5.03 -19.80
N LEU A 150 0.43 6.00 -19.52
CA LEU A 150 1.73 5.81 -18.84
C LEU A 150 1.62 5.03 -17.52
N ARG A 151 0.60 5.32 -16.69
CA ARG A 151 0.39 4.63 -15.40
C ARG A 151 0.14 3.13 -15.57
N VAL A 152 -0.59 2.73 -16.60
CA VAL A 152 -0.83 1.31 -16.92
C VAL A 152 0.48 0.63 -17.30
N ASN A 153 1.31 1.29 -18.09
CA ASN A 153 2.60 0.77 -18.51
C ASN A 153 3.59 0.63 -17.34
N LEU A 154 3.61 1.60 -16.42
CA LEU A 154 4.41 1.53 -15.19
C LEU A 154 4.00 0.34 -14.31
N SER A 155 2.70 0.13 -14.13
CA SER A 155 2.21 -1.00 -13.35
C SER A 155 2.52 -2.36 -14.02
N LEU A 156 2.47 -2.42 -15.35
CA LEU A 156 2.88 -3.60 -16.12
C LEU A 156 4.37 -3.90 -15.90
N LEU A 157 5.24 -2.88 -16.05
CA LEU A 157 6.67 -3.02 -15.82
C LEU A 157 6.99 -3.49 -14.40
N ARG A 158 6.35 -2.91 -13.38
CA ARG A 158 6.55 -3.35 -11.99
C ARG A 158 6.16 -4.80 -11.75
N ARG A 159 5.12 -5.31 -12.43
CA ARG A 159 4.72 -6.73 -12.35
C ARG A 159 5.73 -7.66 -13.02
N LEU A 160 6.37 -7.21 -14.10
CA LEU A 160 7.31 -8.02 -14.88
C LEU A 160 8.74 -8.02 -14.32
N ILE A 161 9.14 -6.95 -13.59
CA ILE A 161 10.52 -6.73 -13.09
C ILE A 161 10.60 -7.00 -11.57
N ARG A 162 9.95 -8.01 -11.08
CA ARG A 162 10.03 -8.42 -9.67
C ARG A 162 11.36 -9.09 -9.33
#